data_3130a8f66fcbf4c17fc27ebad1c1f9d8
#
_entry.id   3130a8f66fcbf4c17fc27ebad1c1f9d8
#
_cell.length_a   1.000
_cell.length_b   1.000
_cell.length_c   1.000
_cell.angle_alpha   90.00
_cell.angle_beta   90.00
_cell.angle_gamma   90.00
#
_symmetry.space_group_name_H-M   'P 1'
#
loop_
_entity.id
_entity.type
_entity.pdbx_description
1 polymer ?
#
loop_
_entity_poly.entity_id
_entity_poly.type
_entity_poly.pdbx_seq_one_letter_code
_entity_poly.pdbx_strand_id
1 'polypeptide(L)'
;MTQKSYSVVRTFLPVFALCLLPALALAEPLRLQGYVEGDYVRVAPTGAGTLAKVMVREGDTVAEAAPLFALDTVIELAARDQAQADLDRAEAQLADLHKGKRPDELKSIAEQKAQADAALRLSEVTLTRQDVLARNDYASRARLDEARAALDRDRAQVRRLEAEYRTALLGARPDEIAAQEALVGQKRLELAKADKRLADLAPKAPAESLVEKVYYRVGEFVAAGQPVVSLLPPGNVKLVFFLPEPRLGALKPGDRVSYTCDRCAPGEARVSFISTQAEYTPPVIYSVESRDKLVFRVEARGGAPLALNPGQPVDIVVPEK
;
A
#
# COMPACT_ATOMS: atom_id res chain seq x y z
N MET A 1 -120.82 37.88 -11.68
CA MET A 1 -119.83 38.94 -11.65
C MET A 1 -118.70 38.49 -10.78
N THR A 2 -117.66 38.10 -11.37
CA THR A 2 -116.58 37.27 -10.89
C THR A 2 -115.39 38.11 -10.37
N GLN A 3 -115.05 37.92 -9.11
CA GLN A 3 -113.88 38.48 -8.49
C GLN A 3 -112.80 37.44 -8.44
N LYS A 4 -111.71 37.68 -9.12
CA LYS A 4 -110.53 36.83 -9.15
C LYS A 4 -109.60 37.24 -8.04
N SER A 5 -109.35 36.29 -7.10
CA SER A 5 -108.39 36.42 -6.04
C SER A 5 -106.97 36.01 -6.55
N TYR A 6 -105.98 36.87 -6.36
CA TYR A 6 -104.56 36.56 -6.64
C TYR A 6 -103.85 36.12 -5.35
N SER A 7 -103.40 34.90 -5.38
CA SER A 7 -102.53 34.33 -4.32
C SER A 7 -101.09 34.65 -4.62
N VAL A 8 -100.41 35.31 -3.67
CA VAL A 8 -98.98 35.63 -3.74
C VAL A 8 -98.20 34.41 -3.16
N VAL A 9 -97.52 33.74 -4.07
CA VAL A 9 -96.56 32.64 -3.67
C VAL A 9 -95.19 33.28 -3.38
N ARG A 10 -94.73 33.21 -2.12
CA ARG A 10 -93.39 33.59 -1.66
C ARG A 10 -92.42 32.47 -1.96
N THR A 11 -91.59 32.64 -2.96
CA THR A 11 -90.49 31.65 -3.27
C THR A 11 -89.35 31.93 -2.37
N PHE A 12 -89.00 30.95 -1.47
CA PHE A 12 -87.74 30.89 -0.69
C PHE A 12 -86.63 30.33 -1.59
N LEU A 13 -85.56 31.14 -1.87
CA LEU A 13 -84.33 30.67 -2.49
C LEU A 13 -83.42 30.14 -1.42
N PRO A 14 -82.89 28.87 -1.53
CA PRO A 14 -81.86 28.40 -0.65
C PRO A 14 -80.48 28.97 -1.11
N VAL A 15 -79.81 29.70 -0.22
CA VAL A 15 -78.43 30.12 -0.37
C VAL A 15 -77.54 28.88 -0.31
N PHE A 16 -76.98 28.46 -1.44
CA PHE A 16 -75.98 27.36 -1.54
C PHE A 16 -74.67 27.98 -1.17
N ALA A 17 -74.20 27.72 0.09
CA ALA A 17 -72.84 28.04 0.58
C ALA A 17 -71.85 27.13 -0.14
N LEU A 18 -71.15 27.64 -1.18
CA LEU A 18 -70.11 27.00 -1.89
C LEU A 18 -68.84 26.99 -1.00
N CYS A 19 -68.62 25.90 -0.26
CA CYS A 19 -67.38 25.67 0.44
C CYS A 19 -66.20 25.55 -0.57
N LEU A 20 -65.41 26.61 -0.72
CA LEU A 20 -64.08 26.58 -1.36
C LEU A 20 -63.16 25.74 -0.44
N LEU A 21 -63.01 24.46 -0.72
CA LEU A 21 -61.88 23.65 -0.22
C LEU A 21 -60.63 24.15 -0.95
N PRO A 22 -59.56 24.59 -0.24
CA PRO A 22 -58.30 24.83 -0.90
C PRO A 22 -57.79 23.52 -1.48
N ALA A 23 -57.68 23.42 -2.78
CA ALA A 23 -56.94 22.34 -3.43
C ALA A 23 -55.51 22.46 -2.93
N LEU A 24 -55.07 21.54 -2.04
CA LEU A 24 -53.66 21.29 -1.78
C LEU A 24 -53.08 20.89 -3.15
N ALA A 25 -52.42 21.84 -3.80
CA ALA A 25 -51.55 21.56 -4.93
C ALA A 25 -50.43 20.66 -4.38
N LEU A 26 -50.57 19.35 -4.56
CA LEU A 26 -49.45 18.42 -4.39
C LEU A 26 -48.40 18.84 -5.41
N ALA A 27 -47.34 19.49 -4.95
CA ALA A 27 -46.22 19.84 -5.79
C ALA A 27 -45.72 18.57 -6.48
N GLU A 28 -45.64 18.57 -7.80
CA GLU A 28 -45.13 17.40 -8.53
C GLU A 28 -43.63 17.23 -8.22
N PRO A 29 -43.19 16.03 -7.81
CA PRO A 29 -41.79 15.79 -7.52
C PRO A 29 -40.94 16.07 -8.77
N LEU A 30 -39.84 16.79 -8.58
CA LEU A 30 -38.92 17.14 -9.67
C LEU A 30 -38.30 15.85 -10.27
N ARG A 31 -38.65 15.57 -11.51
CA ARG A 31 -38.10 14.44 -12.27
C ARG A 31 -37.00 14.96 -13.20
N LEU A 32 -35.84 14.34 -13.12
CA LEU A 32 -34.65 14.67 -13.91
C LEU A 32 -34.18 13.41 -14.64
N GLN A 33 -33.77 13.60 -15.88
CA GLN A 33 -33.12 12.52 -16.61
C GLN A 33 -31.63 12.46 -16.26
N GLY A 34 -31.12 11.26 -16.10
CA GLY A 34 -29.72 10.97 -15.82
C GLY A 34 -29.25 9.69 -16.49
N TYR A 35 -28.05 9.33 -16.22
CA TYR A 35 -27.46 8.08 -16.67
C TYR A 35 -26.49 7.52 -15.63
N VAL A 36 -26.16 6.26 -15.79
CA VAL A 36 -25.18 5.57 -14.96
C VAL A 36 -23.79 5.83 -15.52
N GLU A 37 -22.84 6.20 -14.67
CA GLU A 37 -21.44 6.39 -15.03
C GLU A 37 -20.54 5.49 -14.16
N GLY A 38 -19.49 4.94 -14.77
CA GLY A 38 -18.49 4.14 -14.05
C GLY A 38 -17.17 4.89 -13.93
N ASP A 39 -16.61 4.95 -12.70
CA ASP A 39 -15.26 5.46 -12.47
C ASP A 39 -14.26 4.29 -12.59
N TYR A 40 -13.69 4.13 -13.78
CA TYR A 40 -12.83 3.01 -14.11
C TYR A 40 -11.43 3.15 -13.50
N VAL A 41 -10.91 2.05 -12.96
CA VAL A 41 -9.53 1.92 -12.50
C VAL A 41 -8.69 1.35 -13.64
N ARG A 42 -7.77 2.14 -14.17
CA ARG A 42 -6.89 1.76 -15.25
C ARG A 42 -5.59 1.20 -14.69
N VAL A 43 -5.36 -0.10 -14.87
CA VAL A 43 -4.16 -0.78 -14.37
C VAL A 43 -3.09 -0.78 -15.45
N ALA A 44 -1.95 -0.17 -15.11
CA ALA A 44 -0.79 -0.01 -15.97
C ALA A 44 0.47 -0.56 -15.28
N PRO A 45 1.45 -1.08 -16.01
CA PRO A 45 2.74 -1.43 -15.45
C PRO A 45 3.56 -0.16 -15.17
N THR A 46 4.43 -0.19 -14.16
CA THR A 46 5.34 0.92 -13.86
C THR A 46 6.60 0.92 -14.74
N GLY A 47 6.97 -0.26 -15.30
CA GLY A 47 8.05 -0.43 -16.26
C GLY A 47 7.52 -0.76 -17.64
N ALA A 48 8.33 -0.52 -18.68
CA ALA A 48 8.03 -0.90 -20.05
C ALA A 48 8.51 -2.33 -20.35
N GLY A 49 7.80 -3.07 -21.20
CA GLY A 49 8.20 -4.41 -21.63
C GLY A 49 7.20 -5.07 -22.57
N THR A 50 7.54 -6.25 -23.05
CA THR A 50 6.62 -7.06 -23.86
C THR A 50 5.62 -7.79 -22.96
N LEU A 51 4.35 -7.76 -23.32
CA LEU A 51 3.28 -8.44 -22.59
C LEU A 51 3.43 -9.96 -22.74
N ALA A 52 3.87 -10.64 -21.71
CA ALA A 52 4.11 -12.09 -21.73
C ALA A 52 2.82 -12.89 -21.48
N LYS A 53 1.93 -12.40 -20.61
CA LYS A 53 0.68 -13.09 -20.24
C LYS A 53 -0.43 -12.09 -19.96
N VAL A 54 -1.66 -12.46 -20.33
CA VAL A 54 -2.90 -11.82 -19.88
C VAL A 54 -3.74 -12.91 -19.23
N MET A 55 -4.13 -12.70 -17.97
CA MET A 55 -4.78 -13.72 -17.14
C MET A 55 -6.29 -13.50 -16.99
N VAL A 56 -6.80 -12.42 -17.60
CA VAL A 56 -8.20 -12.01 -17.50
C VAL A 56 -8.77 -11.71 -18.90
N ARG A 57 -10.09 -11.77 -19.02
CA ARG A 57 -10.83 -11.41 -20.24
C ARG A 57 -11.86 -10.34 -19.92
N GLU A 58 -12.26 -9.60 -20.93
CA GLU A 58 -13.39 -8.65 -20.83
C GLU A 58 -14.66 -9.40 -20.38
N GLY A 59 -15.33 -8.85 -19.36
CA GLY A 59 -16.48 -9.47 -18.72
C GLY A 59 -16.18 -10.37 -17.51
N ASP A 60 -14.92 -10.71 -17.24
CA ASP A 60 -14.55 -11.49 -16.06
C ASP A 60 -14.74 -10.65 -14.78
N THR A 61 -15.17 -11.28 -13.69
CA THR A 61 -15.09 -10.71 -12.35
C THR A 61 -13.83 -11.21 -11.66
N VAL A 62 -13.00 -10.29 -11.20
CA VAL A 62 -11.74 -10.58 -10.51
C VAL A 62 -11.83 -10.19 -9.05
N ALA A 63 -11.30 -11.04 -8.16
CA ALA A 63 -11.18 -10.72 -6.75
C ALA A 63 -10.04 -9.73 -6.50
N GLU A 64 -10.02 -9.09 -5.34
CA GLU A 64 -8.88 -8.31 -4.87
C GLU A 64 -7.59 -9.14 -4.89
N ALA A 65 -6.49 -8.53 -5.28
CA ALA A 65 -5.17 -9.15 -5.45
C ALA A 65 -5.07 -10.26 -6.51
N ALA A 66 -6.13 -10.50 -7.31
CA ALA A 66 -6.03 -11.41 -8.46
C ALA A 66 -5.02 -10.89 -9.49
N PRO A 67 -4.17 -11.77 -10.08
CA PRO A 67 -3.22 -11.38 -11.10
C PRO A 67 -3.95 -11.01 -12.40
N LEU A 68 -3.58 -9.89 -13.02
CA LEU A 68 -4.23 -9.38 -14.22
C LEU A 68 -3.45 -9.68 -15.50
N PHE A 69 -2.19 -9.33 -15.50
CA PHE A 69 -1.27 -9.56 -16.61
C PHE A 69 0.17 -9.60 -16.08
N ALA A 70 1.09 -10.03 -16.93
CA ALA A 70 2.52 -9.99 -16.65
C ALA A 70 3.29 -9.59 -17.91
N LEU A 71 4.24 -8.67 -17.75
CA LEU A 71 5.26 -8.40 -18.75
C LEU A 71 6.35 -9.48 -18.71
N ASP A 72 7.25 -9.46 -19.67
CA ASP A 72 8.47 -10.29 -19.63
C ASP A 72 9.33 -9.86 -18.45
N THR A 73 9.71 -10.82 -17.62
CA THR A 73 10.40 -10.61 -16.34
C THR A 73 11.81 -11.18 -16.30
N VAL A 74 12.33 -11.66 -17.43
CA VAL A 74 13.64 -12.35 -17.48
C VAL A 74 14.78 -11.49 -16.92
N ILE A 75 14.82 -10.21 -17.32
CA ILE A 75 15.88 -9.28 -16.88
C ILE A 75 15.72 -8.93 -15.40
N GLU A 76 14.51 -8.64 -14.96
CA GLU A 76 14.21 -8.27 -13.56
C GLU A 76 14.41 -9.46 -12.60
N LEU A 77 14.08 -10.67 -13.03
CA LEU A 77 14.41 -11.90 -12.28
C LEU A 77 15.92 -12.05 -12.09
N ALA A 78 16.69 -11.89 -13.19
CA ALA A 78 18.15 -11.95 -13.10
C ALA A 78 18.72 -10.85 -12.18
N ALA A 79 18.18 -9.63 -12.25
CA ALA A 79 18.60 -8.52 -11.37
C ALA A 79 18.24 -8.79 -9.89
N ARG A 80 17.09 -9.38 -9.63
CA ARG A 80 16.66 -9.81 -8.28
C ARG A 80 17.58 -10.91 -7.74
N ASP A 81 17.90 -11.92 -8.54
CA ASP A 81 18.76 -13.03 -8.15
C ASP A 81 20.21 -12.56 -7.91
N GLN A 82 20.70 -11.60 -8.69
CA GLN A 82 21.96 -10.93 -8.43
C GLN A 82 21.95 -10.20 -7.09
N ALA A 83 20.91 -9.40 -6.80
CA ALA A 83 20.79 -8.69 -5.54
C ALA A 83 20.70 -9.64 -4.34
N GLN A 84 20.03 -10.80 -4.48
CA GLN A 84 20.00 -11.85 -3.46
C GLN A 84 21.42 -12.42 -3.22
N ALA A 85 22.15 -12.77 -4.27
CA ALA A 85 23.51 -13.29 -4.14
C ALA A 85 24.49 -12.28 -3.50
N ASP A 86 24.29 -10.98 -3.78
CA ASP A 86 25.06 -9.91 -3.14
C ASP A 86 24.73 -9.78 -1.64
N LEU A 87 23.47 -9.94 -1.24
CA LEU A 87 23.06 -9.98 0.15
C LEU A 87 23.65 -11.21 0.86
N ASP A 88 23.51 -12.39 0.28
CA ASP A 88 24.04 -13.64 0.85
C ASP A 88 25.56 -13.54 1.09
N ARG A 89 26.28 -12.93 0.15
CA ARG A 89 27.73 -12.68 0.29
C ARG A 89 28.03 -11.73 1.44
N ALA A 90 27.30 -10.63 1.57
CA ALA A 90 27.49 -9.67 2.65
C ALA A 90 27.16 -10.29 4.03
N GLU A 91 26.13 -11.12 4.12
CA GLU A 91 25.77 -11.86 5.35
C GLU A 91 26.82 -12.91 5.71
N ALA A 92 27.37 -13.62 4.72
CA ALA A 92 28.45 -14.57 4.94
C ALA A 92 29.72 -13.88 5.46
N GLN A 93 30.06 -12.71 4.93
CA GLN A 93 31.17 -11.89 5.41
C GLN A 93 30.95 -11.40 6.85
N LEU A 94 29.73 -10.95 7.18
CA LEU A 94 29.37 -10.57 8.55
C LEU A 94 29.51 -11.76 9.51
N ALA A 95 29.01 -12.92 9.11
CA ALA A 95 29.15 -14.15 9.90
C ALA A 95 30.59 -14.56 10.11
N ASP A 96 31.50 -14.27 9.17
CA ASP A 96 32.93 -14.54 9.31
C ASP A 96 33.60 -13.54 10.26
N LEU A 97 33.26 -12.26 10.20
CA LEU A 97 33.76 -11.23 11.11
C LEU A 97 33.39 -11.50 12.58
N HIS A 98 32.29 -12.14 12.84
CA HIS A 98 31.89 -12.54 14.21
C HIS A 98 32.72 -13.73 14.76
N LYS A 99 33.44 -14.47 13.91
CA LYS A 99 34.23 -15.60 14.33
C LYS A 99 35.61 -15.14 14.77
N GLY A 100 36.15 -15.75 15.83
CA GLY A 100 37.54 -15.68 16.15
C GLY A 100 38.39 -16.56 15.22
N LYS A 101 39.67 -16.81 15.59
CA LYS A 101 40.53 -17.72 14.85
C LYS A 101 39.97 -19.13 14.76
N ARG A 102 40.39 -19.85 13.74
CA ARG A 102 39.95 -21.24 13.51
C ARG A 102 40.36 -22.15 14.67
N PRO A 103 39.62 -23.24 14.94
CA PRO A 103 39.92 -24.14 16.07
C PRO A 103 41.38 -24.65 16.12
N ASP A 104 41.98 -24.96 14.98
CA ASP A 104 43.36 -25.44 14.92
C ASP A 104 44.38 -24.33 15.23
N GLU A 105 44.11 -23.08 14.85
CA GLU A 105 44.94 -21.93 15.20
C GLU A 105 44.86 -21.64 16.70
N LEU A 106 43.67 -21.73 17.30
CA LEU A 106 43.44 -21.59 18.73
C LEU A 106 44.18 -22.72 19.50
N LYS A 107 44.12 -23.94 19.01
CA LYS A 107 44.86 -25.08 19.57
C LYS A 107 46.37 -24.85 19.55
N SER A 108 46.92 -24.34 18.44
CA SER A 108 48.35 -24.02 18.36
C SER A 108 48.77 -23.00 19.42
N ILE A 109 47.97 -21.95 19.65
CA ILE A 109 48.27 -20.95 20.69
C ILE A 109 48.14 -21.57 22.09
N ALA A 110 47.16 -22.44 22.31
CA ALA A 110 46.97 -23.15 23.58
C ALA A 110 48.17 -24.07 23.91
N GLU A 111 48.71 -24.79 22.94
CA GLU A 111 49.90 -25.62 23.11
C GLU A 111 51.16 -24.80 23.42
N GLN A 112 51.34 -23.65 22.75
CA GLN A 112 52.41 -22.70 23.07
C GLN A 112 52.30 -22.17 24.50
N LYS A 113 51.06 -21.85 24.94
CA LYS A 113 50.81 -21.46 26.33
C LYS A 113 51.13 -22.56 27.30
N ALA A 114 50.75 -23.80 27.03
CA ALA A 114 51.09 -24.96 27.88
C ALA A 114 52.62 -25.17 28.02
N GLN A 115 53.38 -24.96 26.94
CA GLN A 115 54.83 -24.98 26.97
C GLN A 115 55.41 -23.86 27.86
N ALA A 116 54.90 -22.64 27.74
CA ALA A 116 55.30 -21.51 28.57
C ALA A 116 54.95 -21.70 30.06
N ASP A 117 53.77 -22.27 30.35
CA ASP A 117 53.38 -22.65 31.72
C ASP A 117 54.30 -23.70 32.32
N ALA A 118 54.81 -24.66 31.54
CA ALA A 118 55.76 -25.60 31.99
C ALA A 118 57.13 -24.96 32.29
N ALA A 119 57.60 -24.02 31.45
CA ALA A 119 58.78 -23.23 31.70
C ALA A 119 58.71 -22.38 32.98
N LEU A 120 57.54 -21.72 33.17
CA LEU A 120 57.27 -20.95 34.37
C LEU A 120 57.36 -21.83 35.65
N ARG A 121 56.72 -22.99 35.64
CA ARG A 121 56.83 -23.91 36.79
C ARG A 121 58.25 -24.30 37.10
N LEU A 122 59.08 -24.55 36.07
CA LEU A 122 60.49 -24.84 36.25
C LEU A 122 61.25 -23.65 36.84
N SER A 123 61.06 -22.48 36.40
CA SER A 123 61.71 -21.26 36.94
C SER A 123 61.27 -20.96 38.37
N GLU A 124 59.97 -21.19 38.73
CA GLU A 124 59.48 -21.08 40.11
C GLU A 124 60.16 -22.04 41.06
N VAL A 125 60.26 -23.33 40.68
CA VAL A 125 61.02 -24.38 41.47
C VAL A 125 62.44 -23.98 41.56
N THR A 126 63.10 -23.55 40.47
CA THR A 126 64.49 -23.14 40.44
C THR A 126 64.77 -21.96 41.37
N LEU A 127 63.89 -20.89 41.31
CA LEU A 127 64.05 -19.76 42.22
C LEU A 127 63.92 -20.20 43.69
N THR A 128 62.91 -21.01 44.02
CA THR A 128 62.69 -21.50 45.38
C THR A 128 63.93 -22.23 45.86
N ARG A 129 64.58 -23.10 45.03
CA ARG A 129 65.81 -23.83 45.36
C ARG A 129 66.97 -22.87 45.55
N GLN A 130 67.17 -21.86 44.66
CA GLN A 130 68.27 -20.92 44.79
C GLN A 130 68.11 -20.00 46.02
N ASP A 131 66.85 -19.60 46.36
CA ASP A 131 66.57 -18.81 47.56
C ASP A 131 66.94 -19.56 48.88
N VAL A 132 66.64 -20.89 48.96
CA VAL A 132 67.01 -21.71 50.09
C VAL A 132 68.55 -21.88 50.18
N LEU A 133 69.22 -22.07 49.02
CA LEU A 133 70.68 -22.18 48.99
C LEU A 133 71.35 -20.85 49.33
N ALA A 134 70.85 -19.72 48.91
CA ALA A 134 71.40 -18.42 49.23
C ALA A 134 71.20 -18.02 50.70
N ARG A 135 70.08 -18.40 51.36
CA ARG A 135 69.89 -18.22 52.79
C ARG A 135 70.86 -18.99 53.65
N ASN A 136 71.43 -20.09 53.11
CA ASN A 136 72.40 -20.95 53.77
C ASN A 136 73.86 -20.70 53.29
N ASP A 137 74.10 -19.56 52.57
CA ASP A 137 75.42 -19.19 52.01
C ASP A 137 76.00 -20.16 50.95
N TYR A 138 75.18 -21.08 50.39
CA TYR A 138 75.59 -22.03 49.36
C TYR A 138 75.39 -21.55 47.93
N ALA A 139 74.76 -20.38 47.70
CA ALA A 139 74.57 -19.74 46.36
C ALA A 139 75.01 -18.32 46.38
N SER A 140 75.56 -17.83 45.22
CA SER A 140 75.94 -16.47 45.04
C SER A 140 74.65 -15.58 44.77
N ARG A 141 74.68 -14.27 45.13
CA ARG A 141 73.63 -13.33 44.82
C ARG A 141 73.35 -13.27 43.33
N ALA A 142 74.41 -13.36 42.51
CA ALA A 142 74.24 -13.36 41.04
C ALA A 142 73.30 -14.51 40.55
N ARG A 143 73.47 -15.75 41.09
CA ARG A 143 72.63 -16.90 40.76
C ARG A 143 71.15 -16.69 41.21
N LEU A 144 70.94 -16.07 42.34
CA LEU A 144 69.62 -15.77 42.83
C LEU A 144 68.93 -14.70 41.89
N ASP A 145 69.70 -13.70 41.50
CA ASP A 145 69.18 -12.63 40.59
C ASP A 145 68.90 -13.15 39.18
N GLU A 146 69.76 -14.11 38.66
CA GLU A 146 69.49 -14.85 37.43
C GLU A 146 68.21 -15.68 37.52
N ALA A 147 67.95 -16.36 38.62
CA ALA A 147 66.75 -17.16 38.81
C ALA A 147 65.48 -16.27 38.90
N ARG A 148 65.55 -15.07 39.54
CA ARG A 148 64.49 -14.08 39.57
C ARG A 148 64.17 -13.53 38.17
N ALA A 149 65.23 -13.14 37.45
CA ALA A 149 65.05 -12.62 36.07
C ALA A 149 64.44 -13.68 35.14
N ALA A 150 64.87 -15.01 35.31
CA ALA A 150 64.27 -16.09 34.56
C ALA A 150 62.78 -16.27 34.88
N LEU A 151 62.37 -16.22 36.15
CA LEU A 151 60.99 -16.31 36.58
C LEU A 151 60.15 -15.12 35.98
N ASP A 152 60.67 -13.90 36.08
CA ASP A 152 59.95 -12.72 35.59
C ASP A 152 59.76 -12.77 34.06
N ARG A 153 60.77 -13.22 33.32
CA ARG A 153 60.67 -13.45 31.87
C ARG A 153 59.62 -14.49 31.53
N ASP A 154 59.65 -15.66 32.18
CA ASP A 154 58.74 -16.77 31.88
C ASP A 154 57.28 -16.41 32.27
N ARG A 155 57.13 -15.69 33.39
CA ARG A 155 55.84 -15.13 33.80
C ARG A 155 55.28 -14.10 32.78
N ALA A 156 56.15 -13.26 32.24
CA ALA A 156 55.77 -12.30 31.18
C ALA A 156 55.38 -13.03 29.90
N GLN A 157 56.05 -14.14 29.55
CA GLN A 157 55.75 -14.95 28.40
C GLN A 157 54.38 -15.60 28.51
N VAL A 158 53.99 -16.15 29.66
CA VAL A 158 52.66 -16.72 29.92
C VAL A 158 51.59 -15.63 29.76
N ARG A 159 51.79 -14.47 30.40
CA ARG A 159 50.83 -13.34 30.24
C ARG A 159 50.66 -12.90 28.79
N ARG A 160 51.74 -12.88 28.01
CA ARG A 160 51.68 -12.53 26.58
C ARG A 160 50.80 -13.54 25.81
N LEU A 161 51.03 -14.84 25.99
CA LEU A 161 50.29 -15.90 25.30
C LEU A 161 48.84 -15.97 25.75
N GLU A 162 48.56 -15.67 27.03
CA GLU A 162 47.16 -15.51 27.50
C GLU A 162 46.43 -14.36 26.83
N ALA A 163 47.09 -13.22 26.67
CA ALA A 163 46.51 -12.06 25.96
C ALA A 163 46.30 -12.39 24.49
N GLU A 164 47.24 -13.07 23.84
CA GLU A 164 47.17 -13.53 22.47
C GLU A 164 45.99 -14.50 22.26
N TYR A 165 45.83 -15.50 23.17
CA TYR A 165 44.73 -16.46 23.13
C TYR A 165 43.37 -15.75 23.28
N ARG A 166 43.25 -14.82 24.24
CA ARG A 166 42.01 -14.04 24.43
C ARG A 166 41.69 -13.23 23.18
N THR A 167 42.68 -12.56 22.58
CA THR A 167 42.48 -11.79 21.34
C THR A 167 42.07 -12.69 20.17
N ALA A 168 42.66 -13.91 20.11
CA ALA A 168 42.35 -14.89 19.06
C ALA A 168 40.93 -15.45 19.14
N LEU A 169 40.29 -15.42 20.32
CA LEU A 169 38.88 -15.80 20.51
C LEU A 169 37.89 -14.71 20.06
N LEU A 170 38.35 -13.46 19.98
CA LEU A 170 37.51 -12.37 19.55
C LEU A 170 37.34 -12.36 18.03
N GLY A 171 36.16 -12.01 17.56
CA GLY A 171 35.94 -11.69 16.16
C GLY A 171 36.63 -10.38 15.76
N ALA A 172 36.19 -9.81 14.66
CA ALA A 172 36.65 -8.50 14.18
C ALA A 172 36.32 -7.38 15.20
N ARG A 173 36.87 -6.20 14.97
CA ARG A 173 36.61 -5.03 15.81
C ARG A 173 35.15 -4.61 15.72
N PRO A 174 34.53 -4.07 16.79
CA PRO A 174 33.12 -3.65 16.79
C PRO A 174 32.77 -2.71 15.62
N ASP A 175 33.67 -1.78 15.27
CA ASP A 175 33.44 -0.83 14.17
C ASP A 175 33.43 -1.52 12.79
N GLU A 176 34.24 -2.58 12.61
CA GLU A 176 34.26 -3.37 11.37
C GLU A 176 32.97 -4.18 11.24
N ILE A 177 32.49 -4.76 12.35
CA ILE A 177 31.21 -5.47 12.41
C ILE A 177 30.08 -4.49 12.10
N ALA A 178 30.04 -3.32 12.73
CA ALA A 178 29.02 -2.31 12.48
C ALA A 178 29.01 -1.82 11.03
N ALA A 179 30.19 -1.64 10.42
CA ALA A 179 30.29 -1.27 9.00
C ALA A 179 29.73 -2.38 8.09
N GLN A 180 30.02 -3.65 8.39
CA GLN A 180 29.51 -4.79 7.63
C GLN A 180 28.00 -4.97 7.83
N GLU A 181 27.46 -4.74 9.04
CA GLU A 181 26.02 -4.73 9.32
C GLU A 181 25.30 -3.68 8.49
N ALA A 182 25.90 -2.47 8.39
CA ALA A 182 25.38 -1.41 7.53
C ALA A 182 25.35 -1.84 6.05
N LEU A 183 26.40 -2.54 5.57
CA LEU A 183 26.47 -3.08 4.22
C LEU A 183 25.38 -4.14 3.98
N VAL A 184 25.14 -5.05 4.93
CA VAL A 184 24.05 -6.03 4.87
C VAL A 184 22.71 -5.30 4.78
N GLY A 185 22.51 -4.25 5.59
CA GLY A 185 21.32 -3.41 5.53
C GLY A 185 21.11 -2.78 4.14
N GLN A 186 22.18 -2.23 3.55
CA GLN A 186 22.15 -1.68 2.19
C GLN A 186 21.75 -2.75 1.16
N LYS A 187 22.37 -3.94 1.19
CA LYS A 187 22.07 -5.03 0.24
C LYS A 187 20.64 -5.55 0.38
N ARG A 188 20.10 -5.59 1.59
CA ARG A 188 18.69 -5.95 1.83
C ARG A 188 17.73 -4.94 1.18
N LEU A 189 18.04 -3.65 1.23
CA LEU A 189 17.27 -2.63 0.54
C LEU A 189 17.38 -2.72 -0.99
N GLU A 190 18.55 -3.09 -1.51
CA GLU A 190 18.75 -3.34 -2.94
C GLU A 190 17.90 -4.51 -3.43
N LEU A 191 17.86 -5.62 -2.67
CA LEU A 191 16.98 -6.76 -2.94
C LEU A 191 15.49 -6.35 -2.91
N ALA A 192 15.06 -5.65 -1.86
CA ALA A 192 13.67 -5.19 -1.75
C ALA A 192 13.26 -4.29 -2.93
N LYS A 193 14.18 -3.49 -3.44
CA LYS A 193 13.99 -2.69 -4.66
C LYS A 193 13.81 -3.55 -5.92
N ALA A 194 14.61 -4.61 -6.04
CA ALA A 194 14.52 -5.55 -7.16
C ALA A 194 13.20 -6.35 -7.11
N ASP A 195 12.81 -6.83 -5.93
CA ASP A 195 11.53 -7.52 -5.71
C ASP A 195 10.34 -6.61 -6.06
N LYS A 196 10.39 -5.34 -5.65
CA LYS A 196 9.33 -4.37 -5.99
C LYS A 196 9.22 -4.14 -7.51
N ARG A 197 10.36 -3.97 -8.20
CA ARG A 197 10.37 -3.82 -9.67
C ARG A 197 9.77 -5.04 -10.37
N LEU A 198 10.12 -6.24 -9.91
CA LEU A 198 9.57 -7.48 -10.44
C LEU A 198 8.06 -7.58 -10.21
N ALA A 199 7.59 -7.24 -9.01
CA ALA A 199 6.16 -7.22 -8.68
C ALA A 199 5.37 -6.21 -9.52
N ASP A 200 5.98 -5.07 -9.84
CA ASP A 200 5.35 -4.00 -10.63
C ASP A 200 5.16 -4.34 -12.11
N LEU A 201 5.85 -5.38 -12.61
CA LEU A 201 5.63 -5.92 -13.95
C LEU A 201 4.49 -6.93 -14.03
N ALA A 202 3.95 -7.37 -12.89
CA ALA A 202 2.80 -8.27 -12.80
C ALA A 202 1.72 -7.70 -11.86
N PRO A 203 1.05 -6.60 -12.25
CA PRO A 203 0.06 -5.94 -11.42
C PRO A 203 -1.12 -6.84 -11.08
N LYS A 204 -1.67 -6.60 -9.89
CA LYS A 204 -2.85 -7.29 -9.35
C LYS A 204 -4.03 -6.35 -9.28
N ALA A 205 -5.24 -6.89 -9.20
CA ALA A 205 -6.45 -6.13 -9.02
C ALA A 205 -6.44 -5.42 -7.64
N PRO A 206 -6.66 -4.09 -7.58
CA PRO A 206 -6.64 -3.34 -6.32
C PRO A 206 -7.89 -3.59 -5.45
N ALA A 207 -8.97 -4.08 -6.04
CA ALA A 207 -10.22 -4.45 -5.39
C ALA A 207 -10.97 -5.46 -6.25
N GLU A 208 -11.98 -6.12 -5.68
CA GLU A 208 -12.94 -6.89 -6.48
C GLU A 208 -13.54 -6.00 -7.57
N SER A 209 -13.49 -6.44 -8.82
CA SER A 209 -13.84 -5.61 -9.96
C SER A 209 -14.31 -6.43 -11.16
N LEU A 210 -15.17 -5.83 -11.97
CA LEU A 210 -15.45 -6.32 -13.33
C LEU A 210 -14.35 -5.84 -14.28
N VAL A 211 -13.82 -6.73 -15.11
CA VAL A 211 -12.91 -6.37 -16.20
C VAL A 211 -13.72 -5.78 -17.36
N GLU A 212 -13.58 -4.48 -17.54
CA GLU A 212 -14.31 -3.76 -18.59
C GLU A 212 -13.61 -3.90 -19.94
N LYS A 213 -12.27 -3.73 -19.95
CA LYS A 213 -11.51 -3.76 -21.21
C LYS A 213 -10.09 -4.24 -21.01
N VAL A 214 -9.59 -4.97 -22.03
CA VAL A 214 -8.19 -5.36 -22.17
C VAL A 214 -7.63 -4.69 -23.44
N TYR A 215 -6.66 -3.79 -23.27
CA TYR A 215 -6.17 -2.91 -24.36
C TYR A 215 -5.07 -3.54 -25.21
N TYR A 216 -4.32 -4.49 -24.65
CA TYR A 216 -3.15 -5.10 -25.29
C TYR A 216 -3.27 -6.62 -25.36
N ARG A 217 -2.56 -7.21 -26.30
CA ARG A 217 -2.47 -8.65 -26.52
C ARG A 217 -1.09 -9.17 -26.18
N VAL A 218 -1.01 -10.46 -25.87
CA VAL A 218 0.27 -11.15 -25.64
C VAL A 218 1.19 -10.96 -26.83
N GLY A 219 2.45 -10.59 -26.58
CA GLY A 219 3.46 -10.26 -27.58
C GLY A 219 3.57 -8.77 -27.92
N GLU A 220 2.63 -7.93 -27.55
CA GLU A 220 2.70 -6.49 -27.78
C GLU A 220 3.60 -5.80 -26.76
N PHE A 221 4.28 -4.75 -27.19
CA PHE A 221 5.11 -3.90 -26.32
C PHE A 221 4.24 -2.86 -25.60
N VAL A 222 4.37 -2.80 -24.29
CA VAL A 222 3.65 -1.85 -23.42
C VAL A 222 4.65 -0.86 -22.82
N ALA A 223 4.40 0.42 -23.01
CA ALA A 223 5.19 1.47 -22.36
C ALA A 223 4.79 1.63 -20.89
N ALA A 224 5.72 2.14 -20.06
CA ALA A 224 5.44 2.45 -18.66
C ALA A 224 4.25 3.42 -18.54
N GLY A 225 3.33 3.13 -17.61
CA GLY A 225 2.14 3.96 -17.37
C GLY A 225 1.01 3.78 -18.40
N GLN A 226 1.17 2.96 -19.43
CA GLN A 226 0.09 2.68 -20.39
C GLN A 226 -0.87 1.62 -19.82
N PRO A 227 -2.18 1.91 -19.72
CA PRO A 227 -3.16 0.97 -19.20
C PRO A 227 -3.24 -0.29 -20.05
N VAL A 228 -3.11 -1.45 -19.42
CA VAL A 228 -3.32 -2.76 -20.07
C VAL A 228 -4.73 -3.27 -19.81
N VAL A 229 -5.26 -3.06 -18.62
CA VAL A 229 -6.60 -3.51 -18.21
C VAL A 229 -7.36 -2.34 -17.56
N SER A 230 -8.64 -2.22 -17.91
CA SER A 230 -9.60 -1.33 -17.28
C SER A 230 -10.54 -2.14 -16.40
N LEU A 231 -10.64 -1.77 -15.13
CA LEU A 231 -11.45 -2.42 -14.11
C LEU A 231 -12.57 -1.49 -13.64
N LEU A 232 -13.74 -2.05 -13.38
CA LEU A 232 -14.86 -1.35 -12.75
C LEU A 232 -15.18 -2.00 -11.40
N PRO A 233 -14.68 -1.43 -10.28
CA PRO A 233 -15.13 -1.84 -8.97
C PRO A 233 -16.63 -1.56 -8.79
N PRO A 234 -17.42 -2.45 -8.15
CA PRO A 234 -18.86 -2.24 -7.98
C PRO A 234 -19.21 -0.96 -7.23
N GLY A 235 -18.36 -0.51 -6.32
CA GLY A 235 -18.53 0.77 -5.59
C GLY A 235 -18.28 2.03 -6.41
N ASN A 236 -17.74 1.89 -7.63
CA ASN A 236 -17.39 2.99 -8.52
C ASN A 236 -18.49 3.32 -9.54
N VAL A 237 -19.64 2.66 -9.44
CA VAL A 237 -20.82 3.00 -10.25
C VAL A 237 -21.59 4.12 -9.56
N LYS A 238 -21.91 5.17 -10.31
CA LYS A 238 -22.62 6.36 -9.83
C LYS A 238 -23.71 6.77 -10.81
N LEU A 239 -24.69 7.52 -10.30
CA LEU A 239 -25.71 8.20 -11.10
C LEU A 239 -25.24 9.61 -11.41
N VAL A 240 -25.36 10.01 -12.64
CA VAL A 240 -25.08 11.39 -13.10
C VAL A 240 -26.37 11.97 -13.68
N PHE A 241 -26.77 13.14 -13.21
CA PHE A 241 -27.93 13.86 -13.72
C PHE A 241 -27.65 15.36 -13.69
N PHE A 242 -28.50 16.11 -14.36
CA PHE A 242 -28.32 17.53 -14.55
C PHE A 242 -29.44 18.31 -13.89
N LEU A 243 -29.09 19.18 -12.96
CA LEU A 243 -30.02 20.03 -12.21
C LEU A 243 -30.08 21.42 -12.86
N PRO A 244 -31.25 21.89 -13.30
CA PRO A 244 -31.41 23.26 -13.81
C PRO A 244 -31.00 24.31 -12.76
N GLU A 245 -30.40 25.41 -13.20
CA GLU A 245 -29.89 26.49 -12.33
C GLU A 245 -30.97 27.02 -11.35
N PRO A 246 -32.23 27.27 -11.73
CA PRO A 246 -33.25 27.75 -10.79
C PRO A 246 -33.57 26.78 -9.65
N ARG A 247 -33.18 25.51 -9.78
CA ARG A 247 -33.42 24.45 -8.79
C ARG A 247 -32.16 24.10 -7.98
N LEU A 248 -31.04 24.80 -8.19
CA LEU A 248 -29.77 24.50 -7.53
C LEU A 248 -29.89 24.51 -5.99
N GLY A 249 -30.72 25.37 -5.43
CA GLY A 249 -30.97 25.44 -3.99
C GLY A 249 -31.78 24.27 -3.41
N ALA A 250 -32.45 23.48 -4.25
CA ALA A 250 -33.29 22.36 -3.81
C ALA A 250 -32.49 21.14 -3.37
N LEU A 251 -31.21 21.02 -3.79
CA LEU A 251 -30.37 19.84 -3.54
C LEU A 251 -29.07 20.24 -2.87
N LYS A 252 -28.62 19.40 -1.93
CA LYS A 252 -27.33 19.54 -1.24
C LYS A 252 -26.59 18.19 -1.21
N PRO A 253 -25.26 18.20 -1.15
CA PRO A 253 -24.51 16.97 -0.88
C PRO A 253 -25.01 16.29 0.40
N GLY A 254 -25.25 14.97 0.32
CA GLY A 254 -25.83 14.15 1.38
C GLY A 254 -27.34 13.91 1.26
N ASP A 255 -28.08 14.70 0.45
CA ASP A 255 -29.50 14.49 0.23
C ASP A 255 -29.78 13.15 -0.47
N ARG A 256 -30.93 12.57 -0.20
CA ARG A 256 -31.40 11.34 -0.85
C ARG A 256 -32.15 11.68 -2.12
N VAL A 257 -31.92 10.90 -3.16
CA VAL A 257 -32.69 10.91 -4.39
C VAL A 257 -33.14 9.48 -4.70
N SER A 258 -34.32 9.34 -5.25
CA SER A 258 -34.82 8.06 -5.76
C SER A 258 -34.50 7.95 -7.23
N TYR A 259 -34.24 6.74 -7.72
CA TYR A 259 -34.06 6.52 -9.15
C TYR A 259 -34.91 5.34 -9.63
N THR A 260 -35.29 5.43 -10.88
CA THR A 260 -35.98 4.36 -11.60
C THR A 260 -35.36 4.21 -12.99
N CYS A 261 -35.46 3.05 -13.58
CA CYS A 261 -35.08 2.82 -14.96
C CYS A 261 -35.90 1.70 -15.58
N ASP A 262 -35.83 1.57 -16.90
CA ASP A 262 -36.52 0.51 -17.62
C ASP A 262 -35.99 -0.86 -17.16
N ARG A 263 -36.87 -1.69 -16.60
CA ARG A 263 -36.57 -3.05 -16.14
C ARG A 263 -35.56 -3.17 -14.99
N CYS A 264 -35.32 -2.11 -14.23
CA CYS A 264 -34.57 -2.23 -12.96
C CYS A 264 -35.50 -2.04 -11.75
N ALA A 265 -35.08 -2.52 -10.60
CA ALA A 265 -35.76 -2.20 -9.36
C ALA A 265 -35.53 -0.73 -9.00
N PRO A 266 -36.58 0.03 -8.58
CA PRO A 266 -36.41 1.35 -8.04
C PRO A 266 -35.44 1.32 -6.85
N GLY A 267 -34.61 2.36 -6.73
CA GLY A 267 -33.63 2.44 -5.66
C GLY A 267 -33.41 3.85 -5.16
N GLU A 268 -32.59 3.96 -4.13
CA GLU A 268 -32.19 5.24 -3.55
C GLU A 268 -30.68 5.45 -3.70
N ALA A 269 -30.30 6.69 -3.91
CA ALA A 269 -28.92 7.14 -3.93
C ALA A 269 -28.77 8.42 -3.09
N ARG A 270 -27.54 8.71 -2.68
CA ARG A 270 -27.20 9.95 -1.99
C ARG A 270 -26.38 10.84 -2.91
N VAL A 271 -26.71 12.10 -2.96
CA VAL A 271 -25.91 13.11 -3.66
C VAL A 271 -24.52 13.15 -3.04
N SER A 272 -23.51 12.82 -3.84
CA SER A 272 -22.10 12.83 -3.43
C SER A 272 -21.39 14.12 -3.85
N PHE A 273 -21.81 14.71 -4.98
CA PHE A 273 -21.17 15.89 -5.53
C PHE A 273 -22.16 16.70 -6.36
N ILE A 274 -22.02 18.02 -6.32
CA ILE A 274 -22.71 18.97 -7.20
C ILE A 274 -21.62 19.85 -7.81
N SER A 275 -21.57 19.94 -9.14
CA SER A 275 -20.58 20.75 -9.83
C SER A 275 -20.72 22.22 -9.44
N THR A 276 -19.59 22.89 -9.25
CA THR A 276 -19.53 24.34 -9.01
C THR A 276 -19.57 25.15 -10.31
N GLN A 277 -19.42 24.47 -11.45
CA GLN A 277 -19.47 25.08 -12.77
C GLN A 277 -20.72 24.61 -13.50
N ALA A 278 -21.42 25.56 -14.12
CA ALA A 278 -22.55 25.24 -14.98
C ALA A 278 -22.05 24.62 -16.30
N GLU A 279 -22.75 23.62 -16.76
CA GLU A 279 -22.55 23.00 -18.07
C GLU A 279 -23.72 23.35 -18.99
N TYR A 280 -23.48 23.34 -20.29
CA TYR A 280 -24.55 23.48 -21.27
C TYR A 280 -25.02 22.10 -21.72
N THR A 281 -26.33 21.87 -21.76
CA THR A 281 -26.84 20.63 -22.35
C THR A 281 -26.57 20.65 -23.88
N PRO A 282 -25.80 19.71 -24.43
CA PRO A 282 -25.61 19.61 -25.89
C PRO A 282 -26.91 19.17 -26.59
N PRO A 283 -27.20 19.63 -27.81
CA PRO A 283 -26.51 20.58 -28.68
C PRO A 283 -27.01 22.01 -28.56
N VAL A 284 -26.10 22.99 -28.53
CA VAL A 284 -26.45 24.40 -28.30
C VAL A 284 -26.39 25.23 -29.58
N ILE A 285 -27.51 25.79 -29.96
CA ILE A 285 -27.56 26.94 -30.89
C ILE A 285 -27.73 28.19 -30.03
N TYR A 286 -26.79 29.15 -30.16
CA TYR A 286 -26.80 30.39 -29.39
C TYR A 286 -28.05 31.22 -29.66
N SER A 287 -28.96 31.33 -28.68
CA SER A 287 -30.05 32.28 -28.70
C SER A 287 -30.27 32.90 -27.31
N VAL A 288 -30.95 34.02 -27.23
CA VAL A 288 -31.21 34.78 -25.98
C VAL A 288 -32.00 33.96 -24.95
N GLU A 289 -32.69 32.90 -25.36
CA GLU A 289 -33.41 31.91 -24.51
C GLU A 289 -32.50 30.90 -23.82
N SER A 290 -31.16 31.04 -23.94
CA SER A 290 -30.19 30.03 -23.46
C SER A 290 -29.98 30.03 -21.95
N ARG A 291 -30.49 30.99 -21.16
CA ARG A 291 -30.32 30.99 -19.69
C ARG A 291 -31.06 29.86 -19.02
N ASP A 292 -32.17 29.40 -19.57
CA ASP A 292 -32.93 28.24 -19.06
C ASP A 292 -32.27 26.91 -19.34
N LYS A 293 -31.10 26.89 -20.02
CA LYS A 293 -30.33 25.68 -20.39
C LYS A 293 -29.06 25.49 -19.59
N LEU A 294 -28.77 26.36 -18.61
CA LEU A 294 -27.68 26.18 -17.67
C LEU A 294 -28.08 25.10 -16.69
N VAL A 295 -27.26 24.05 -16.65
CA VAL A 295 -27.44 22.90 -15.77
C VAL A 295 -26.19 22.65 -14.95
N PHE A 296 -26.37 22.14 -13.75
CA PHE A 296 -25.27 21.72 -12.89
C PHE A 296 -25.25 20.21 -12.85
N ARG A 297 -24.07 19.62 -13.12
CA ARG A 297 -23.87 18.20 -13.01
C ARG A 297 -23.93 17.78 -11.55
N VAL A 298 -24.76 16.80 -11.26
CA VAL A 298 -24.92 16.19 -9.93
C VAL A 298 -24.53 14.73 -10.02
N GLU A 299 -23.73 14.26 -9.05
CA GLU A 299 -23.40 12.86 -8.90
C GLU A 299 -24.05 12.30 -7.64
N ALA A 300 -24.62 11.11 -7.74
CA ALA A 300 -25.17 10.40 -6.59
C ALA A 300 -24.69 8.94 -6.57
N ARG A 301 -24.44 8.42 -5.36
CA ARG A 301 -23.98 7.05 -5.13
C ARG A 301 -24.96 6.29 -4.28
N GLY A 302 -25.14 5.00 -4.54
CA GLY A 302 -25.95 4.12 -3.69
C GLY A 302 -25.31 3.91 -2.32
N GLY A 303 -26.12 3.57 -1.31
CA GLY A 303 -25.60 3.10 -0.02
C GLY A 303 -24.99 1.70 -0.09
N ALA A 304 -25.27 0.95 -1.14
CA ALA A 304 -24.65 -0.29 -1.59
C ALA A 304 -24.22 -0.15 -3.06
N PRO A 305 -23.38 -1.04 -3.59
CA PRO A 305 -23.05 -1.05 -5.02
C PRO A 305 -24.32 -1.04 -5.90
N LEU A 306 -24.37 -0.14 -6.87
CA LEU A 306 -25.48 -0.06 -7.80
C LEU A 306 -25.40 -1.20 -8.82
N ALA A 307 -26.43 -2.04 -8.86
CA ALA A 307 -26.55 -3.13 -9.85
C ALA A 307 -27.03 -2.59 -11.20
N LEU A 308 -26.35 -1.57 -11.72
CA LEU A 308 -26.68 -0.87 -12.96
C LEU A 308 -25.45 -0.85 -13.87
N ASN A 309 -25.68 -0.84 -15.17
CA ASN A 309 -24.60 -0.80 -16.14
C ASN A 309 -24.27 0.64 -16.55
N PRO A 310 -22.98 1.03 -16.64
CA PRO A 310 -22.58 2.31 -17.20
C PRO A 310 -23.22 2.57 -18.58
N GLY A 311 -23.69 3.79 -18.81
CA GLY A 311 -24.43 4.20 -20.00
C GLY A 311 -25.95 3.96 -19.92
N GLN A 312 -26.44 3.24 -18.90
CA GLN A 312 -27.89 3.02 -18.73
C GLN A 312 -28.60 4.32 -18.36
N PRO A 313 -29.70 4.72 -19.06
CA PRO A 313 -30.50 5.87 -18.68
C PRO A 313 -31.28 5.58 -17.40
N VAL A 314 -31.48 6.63 -16.59
CA VAL A 314 -32.21 6.59 -15.33
C VAL A 314 -33.06 7.84 -15.16
N ASP A 315 -34.24 7.72 -14.58
CA ASP A 315 -35.04 8.82 -14.11
C ASP A 315 -34.82 9.07 -12.64
N ILE A 316 -34.40 10.27 -12.28
CA ILE A 316 -34.11 10.68 -10.91
C ILE A 316 -35.27 11.50 -10.37
N VAL A 317 -35.76 11.16 -9.21
CA VAL A 317 -36.80 11.91 -8.49
C VAL A 317 -36.14 12.57 -7.28
N VAL A 318 -36.17 13.89 -7.30
CA VAL A 318 -35.68 14.74 -6.21
C VAL A 318 -36.85 15.05 -5.27
N PRO A 319 -36.77 14.67 -3.97
CA PRO A 319 -37.82 15.02 -3.02
C PRO A 319 -37.89 16.55 -2.84
N GLU A 320 -39.09 17.11 -2.86
CA GLU A 320 -39.28 18.50 -2.45
C GLU A 320 -39.09 18.64 -0.95
N LYS A 321 -38.37 19.69 -0.53
CA LYS A 321 -38.16 20.04 0.90
C LYS A 321 -39.18 21.07 1.32
#